data_40b2be561336a5ee90a2a23fd440d33f
#
_entry.id   40b2be561336a5ee90a2a23fd440d33f
#
_cell.length_a   1.000
_cell.length_b   1.000
_cell.length_c   1.000
_cell.angle_alpha   90.00
_cell.angle_beta   90.00
_cell.angle_gamma   90.00
#
_symmetry.space_group_name_H-M   'P 1'
#
loop_
_entity.id
_entity.type
_entity.pdbx_description
1 polymer ?
#
loop_
_entity_poly.entity_id
_entity_poly.type
_entity_poly.pdbx_seq_one_letter_code
_entity_poly.pdbx_strand_id
1 'polypeptide(L)'
;MSQPVPLFDTYKNFQFLTRHNLDGELPAVLEAFERFSNPTEAMDGYSVVKLFLKSYAANQATFNSYRTHVERLLLWSLLVCRKPILHLRRQDAEAFLEFCLNPPENWVGPVTKSRFVRIGGRRKADSDTFVINPDWRPFNYTVSKATRKLADETDSAMPGIQAYQMSQTTIAQVFTVCGSFYQFCIDEDYTDANPFRAVKQKSRYKQSVVSQVTSRSLTQLQWEFVIEAAEHMAEQEPEFHERTLFILTTLFSMYLRVSDLTGRDNWQPTMGSFKKAGDNWWFHVVGKGNKAAKVSVRDSYLPYLIRYRTTLGLTDLPYPGEQTPLLSSLDGRTGLSGRRIRELIQMVFDAACARMIEEGLQEDCDALRAASLHWLRHTSATLDAPFRDMKDLQADLRHESLSTTQDSYYDSLDDQRASSIKAIPIKGR
;
A
#
# COMPACT_ATOMS: atom_id res chain seq x y z
N MET A 1 -19.54 6.66 -25.47
CA MET A 1 -19.70 5.57 -24.46
C MET A 1 -20.37 6.16 -23.24
N SER A 2 -21.30 5.44 -22.60
CA SER A 2 -21.90 5.87 -21.33
C SER A 2 -20.82 5.92 -20.23
N GLN A 3 -20.96 6.88 -19.33
CA GLN A 3 -20.03 7.06 -18.21
C GLN A 3 -20.18 5.86 -17.25
N PRO A 4 -19.07 5.22 -16.86
CA PRO A 4 -19.11 4.16 -15.88
C PRO A 4 -19.45 4.69 -14.49
N VAL A 5 -20.18 3.89 -13.72
CA VAL A 5 -20.61 4.20 -12.36
C VAL A 5 -20.14 3.11 -11.40
N PRO A 6 -19.90 3.41 -10.11
CA PRO A 6 -19.54 2.39 -9.13
C PRO A 6 -20.74 1.46 -8.87
N LEU A 7 -20.49 0.15 -8.92
CA LEU A 7 -21.53 -0.87 -8.70
C LEU A 7 -21.46 -1.49 -7.29
N PHE A 8 -20.29 -1.49 -6.66
CA PHE A 8 -20.10 -2.08 -5.32
C PHE A 8 -19.74 -1.02 -4.30
N ASP A 9 -20.34 -1.10 -3.13
CA ASP A 9 -20.11 -0.18 -2.02
C ASP A 9 -18.78 -0.42 -1.29
N THR A 10 -18.59 0.30 -0.21
CA THR A 10 -17.43 0.16 0.68
C THR A 10 -17.43 -1.22 1.35
N TYR A 11 -16.25 -1.66 1.78
CA TYR A 11 -16.09 -2.92 2.50
C TYR A 11 -17.05 -3.06 3.69
N LYS A 12 -17.23 -2.00 4.48
CA LYS A 12 -18.11 -2.02 5.67
C LYS A 12 -19.57 -2.31 5.32
N ASN A 13 -20.09 -1.66 4.30
CA ASN A 13 -21.48 -1.84 3.89
C ASN A 13 -21.68 -3.18 3.16
N PHE A 14 -20.68 -3.58 2.36
CA PHE A 14 -20.72 -4.82 1.59
C PHE A 14 -20.85 -6.08 2.45
N GLN A 15 -20.28 -6.10 3.66
CA GLN A 15 -20.31 -7.27 4.55
C GLN A 15 -21.73 -7.75 4.90
N PHE A 16 -22.69 -6.85 4.93
CA PHE A 16 -24.08 -7.14 5.33
C PHE A 16 -24.95 -7.60 4.16
N LEU A 17 -24.46 -7.52 2.92
CA LEU A 17 -25.22 -7.88 1.74
C LEU A 17 -25.15 -9.39 1.47
N THR A 18 -26.28 -9.99 1.08
CA THR A 18 -26.38 -11.38 0.64
C THR A 18 -26.49 -11.45 -0.88
N ARG A 19 -26.34 -12.66 -1.47
CA ARG A 19 -26.49 -12.85 -2.92
C ARG A 19 -27.83 -12.35 -3.47
N HIS A 20 -28.90 -12.55 -2.71
CA HIS A 20 -30.29 -12.27 -3.12
C HIS A 20 -30.84 -11.00 -2.48
N ASN A 21 -30.10 -10.33 -1.63
CA ASN A 21 -30.56 -9.12 -0.97
C ASN A 21 -30.07 -7.89 -1.75
N LEU A 22 -30.86 -7.48 -2.73
CA LEU A 22 -30.65 -6.25 -3.48
C LEU A 22 -31.27 -5.04 -2.77
N ASP A 23 -32.19 -5.25 -1.84
CA ASP A 23 -32.80 -4.15 -1.05
C ASP A 23 -31.77 -3.42 -0.18
N GLY A 24 -30.61 -4.06 0.10
CA GLY A 24 -29.49 -3.44 0.77
C GLY A 24 -28.57 -2.61 -0.14
N GLU A 25 -28.79 -2.63 -1.45
CA GLU A 25 -28.00 -1.82 -2.38
C GLU A 25 -28.46 -0.36 -2.37
N LEU A 26 -27.53 0.55 -2.71
CA LEU A 26 -27.89 1.96 -2.85
C LEU A 26 -28.82 2.16 -4.05
N PRO A 27 -29.86 2.98 -3.95
CA PRO A 27 -30.80 3.27 -5.05
C PRO A 27 -30.08 3.64 -6.34
N ALA A 28 -29.03 4.45 -6.27
CA ALA A 28 -28.22 4.85 -7.41
C ALA A 28 -27.53 3.67 -8.14
N VAL A 29 -27.26 2.57 -7.46
CA VAL A 29 -26.73 1.34 -8.08
C VAL A 29 -27.85 0.59 -8.79
N LEU A 30 -29.01 0.48 -8.17
CA LEU A 30 -30.20 -0.17 -8.78
C LEU A 30 -30.62 0.57 -10.06
N GLU A 31 -30.73 1.90 -10.02
CA GLU A 31 -31.02 2.73 -11.18
C GLU A 31 -29.98 2.57 -12.32
N ALA A 32 -28.72 2.30 -11.97
CA ALA A 32 -27.68 2.08 -12.96
C ALA A 32 -27.94 0.79 -13.77
N PHE A 33 -28.51 -0.26 -13.16
CA PHE A 33 -28.84 -1.49 -13.84
C PHE A 33 -29.95 -1.32 -14.88
N GLU A 34 -30.92 -0.46 -14.63
CA GLU A 34 -31.99 -0.13 -15.58
C GLU A 34 -31.45 0.52 -16.86
N ARG A 35 -30.27 1.11 -16.84
CA ARG A 35 -29.65 1.80 -17.98
C ARG A 35 -28.83 0.87 -18.89
N PHE A 36 -28.57 -0.38 -18.48
CA PHE A 36 -27.85 -1.33 -19.33
C PHE A 36 -28.77 -1.89 -20.43
N SER A 37 -28.17 -2.29 -21.54
CA SER A 37 -28.93 -2.81 -22.71
C SER A 37 -29.71 -4.07 -22.39
N ASN A 38 -29.25 -4.90 -21.48
CA ASN A 38 -29.94 -6.06 -20.93
C ASN A 38 -29.83 -6.07 -19.41
N PRO A 39 -30.78 -5.47 -18.69
CA PRO A 39 -30.71 -5.36 -17.23
C PRO A 39 -30.65 -6.71 -16.51
N THR A 40 -31.34 -7.73 -17.02
CA THR A 40 -31.36 -9.08 -16.41
C THR A 40 -30.00 -9.73 -16.46
N GLU A 41 -29.34 -9.79 -17.63
CA GLU A 41 -28.00 -10.35 -17.77
C GLU A 41 -26.95 -9.54 -16.99
N ALA A 42 -27.12 -8.22 -16.93
CA ALA A 42 -26.25 -7.35 -16.12
C ALA A 42 -26.38 -7.68 -14.63
N MET A 43 -27.59 -7.92 -14.16
CA MET A 43 -27.88 -8.29 -12.77
C MET A 43 -27.34 -9.69 -12.42
N ASP A 44 -27.46 -10.66 -13.34
CA ASP A 44 -26.87 -11.99 -13.16
C ASP A 44 -25.34 -11.91 -12.99
N GLY A 45 -24.69 -11.20 -13.91
CA GLY A 45 -23.23 -10.96 -13.82
C GLY A 45 -22.82 -10.26 -12.53
N TYR A 46 -23.58 -9.24 -12.12
CA TYR A 46 -23.37 -8.54 -10.86
C TYR A 46 -23.49 -9.46 -9.65
N SER A 47 -24.53 -10.30 -9.62
CA SER A 47 -24.79 -11.24 -8.52
C SER A 47 -23.65 -12.24 -8.33
N VAL A 48 -23.09 -12.76 -9.43
CA VAL A 48 -21.95 -13.68 -9.40
C VAL A 48 -20.68 -12.96 -8.93
N VAL A 49 -20.41 -11.73 -9.42
CA VAL A 49 -19.28 -10.92 -8.94
C VAL A 49 -19.43 -10.59 -7.45
N LYS A 50 -20.64 -10.25 -7.00
CA LYS A 50 -20.94 -10.00 -5.58
C LYS A 50 -20.64 -11.22 -4.72
N LEU A 51 -21.02 -12.42 -5.15
CA LEU A 51 -20.74 -13.67 -4.45
C LEU A 51 -19.24 -13.95 -4.36
N PHE A 52 -18.53 -13.77 -5.47
CA PHE A 52 -17.07 -13.87 -5.50
C PHE A 52 -16.40 -12.91 -4.51
N LEU A 53 -16.79 -11.63 -4.50
CA LEU A 53 -16.23 -10.64 -3.58
C LEU A 53 -16.53 -10.97 -2.12
N LYS A 54 -17.66 -11.61 -1.85
CA LYS A 54 -18.02 -12.05 -0.50
C LYS A 54 -17.08 -13.11 0.06
N SER A 55 -16.48 -13.97 -0.78
CA SER A 55 -15.45 -14.93 -0.40
C SER A 55 -14.18 -14.26 0.15
N TYR A 56 -13.95 -12.98 -0.16
CA TYR A 56 -12.81 -12.19 0.29
C TYR A 56 -13.17 -11.14 1.35
N ALA A 57 -14.39 -11.17 1.87
CA ALA A 57 -14.87 -10.19 2.85
C ALA A 57 -14.23 -10.29 4.25
N ALA A 58 -13.38 -11.27 4.48
CA ALA A 58 -12.60 -11.38 5.72
C ALA A 58 -11.42 -10.40 5.79
N ASN A 59 -10.98 -9.80 4.66
CA ASN A 59 -9.84 -8.89 4.62
C ASN A 59 -10.11 -7.68 3.74
N GLN A 60 -10.21 -6.49 4.34
CA GLN A 60 -10.54 -5.25 3.65
C GLN A 60 -9.57 -4.91 2.50
N ALA A 61 -8.27 -5.12 2.68
CA ALA A 61 -7.29 -4.78 1.64
C ALA A 61 -7.42 -5.70 0.43
N THR A 62 -7.58 -7.00 0.66
CA THR A 62 -7.83 -8.01 -0.39
C THR A 62 -9.14 -7.71 -1.10
N PHE A 63 -10.23 -7.50 -0.36
CA PHE A 63 -11.53 -7.14 -0.91
C PHE A 63 -11.44 -5.90 -1.82
N ASN A 64 -10.84 -4.82 -1.36
CA ASN A 64 -10.72 -3.59 -2.14
C ASN A 64 -9.93 -3.78 -3.44
N SER A 65 -8.86 -4.57 -3.40
CA SER A 65 -8.07 -4.90 -4.60
C SER A 65 -8.89 -5.73 -5.59
N TYR A 66 -9.54 -6.79 -5.11
CA TYR A 66 -10.36 -7.69 -5.92
C TYR A 66 -11.56 -6.96 -6.52
N ARG A 67 -12.29 -6.19 -5.71
CA ARG A 67 -13.39 -5.34 -6.17
C ARG A 67 -12.95 -4.43 -7.31
N THR A 68 -11.83 -3.74 -7.17
CA THR A 68 -11.35 -2.79 -8.19
C THR A 68 -11.17 -3.45 -9.55
N HIS A 69 -10.57 -4.64 -9.61
CA HIS A 69 -10.29 -5.29 -10.88
C HIS A 69 -11.51 -6.00 -11.48
N VAL A 70 -12.31 -6.69 -10.66
CA VAL A 70 -13.48 -7.40 -11.17
C VAL A 70 -14.60 -6.44 -11.55
N GLU A 71 -14.78 -5.34 -10.80
CA GLU A 71 -15.74 -4.30 -11.18
C GLU A 71 -15.37 -3.61 -12.50
N ARG A 72 -14.07 -3.35 -12.75
CA ARG A 72 -13.61 -2.87 -14.06
C ARG A 72 -13.97 -3.83 -15.19
N LEU A 73 -13.77 -5.13 -14.97
CA LEU A 73 -14.11 -6.16 -15.92
C LEU A 73 -15.62 -6.21 -16.16
N LEU A 74 -16.44 -6.17 -15.11
CA LEU A 74 -17.90 -6.16 -15.21
C LEU A 74 -18.39 -4.92 -15.96
N LEU A 75 -17.94 -3.73 -15.59
CA LEU A 75 -18.32 -2.50 -16.29
C LEU A 75 -17.89 -2.52 -17.76
N TRP A 76 -16.68 -3.00 -18.05
CA TRP A 76 -16.20 -3.12 -19.42
C TRP A 76 -17.03 -4.14 -20.23
N SER A 77 -17.38 -5.28 -19.65
CA SER A 77 -18.20 -6.28 -20.31
C SER A 77 -19.58 -5.72 -20.67
N LEU A 78 -20.19 -4.94 -19.78
CA LEU A 78 -21.53 -4.37 -19.97
C LEU A 78 -21.54 -3.16 -20.90
N LEU A 79 -20.59 -2.22 -20.76
CA LEU A 79 -20.61 -0.92 -21.42
C LEU A 79 -19.82 -0.89 -22.74
N VAL A 80 -18.78 -1.70 -22.87
CA VAL A 80 -17.87 -1.68 -24.01
C VAL A 80 -18.03 -2.94 -24.87
N CYS A 81 -17.80 -4.09 -24.28
CA CYS A 81 -17.90 -5.38 -24.96
C CYS A 81 -19.34 -5.77 -25.29
N ARG A 82 -20.29 -5.32 -24.47
CA ARG A 82 -21.74 -5.64 -24.56
C ARG A 82 -22.00 -7.14 -24.57
N LYS A 83 -21.27 -7.86 -23.75
CA LYS A 83 -21.43 -9.30 -23.51
C LYS A 83 -21.55 -9.56 -22.01
N PRO A 84 -22.35 -10.55 -21.58
CA PRO A 84 -22.36 -10.99 -20.21
C PRO A 84 -20.96 -11.41 -19.76
N ILE A 85 -20.57 -11.04 -18.54
CA ILE A 85 -19.24 -11.32 -18.01
C ILE A 85 -18.89 -12.82 -18.03
N LEU A 86 -19.89 -13.67 -17.85
CA LEU A 86 -19.73 -15.14 -17.86
C LEU A 86 -19.50 -15.72 -19.27
N HIS A 87 -19.81 -14.97 -20.34
CA HIS A 87 -19.67 -15.39 -21.73
C HIS A 87 -18.39 -14.87 -22.40
N LEU A 88 -17.53 -14.18 -21.66
CA LEU A 88 -16.27 -13.67 -22.19
C LEU A 88 -15.33 -14.83 -22.58
N ARG A 89 -14.63 -14.65 -23.68
CA ARG A 89 -13.66 -15.58 -24.24
C ARG A 89 -12.25 -15.01 -24.17
N ARG A 90 -11.24 -15.82 -24.53
CA ARG A 90 -9.83 -15.39 -24.56
C ARG A 90 -9.62 -14.04 -25.29
N GLN A 91 -10.22 -13.87 -26.46
CA GLN A 91 -10.12 -12.64 -27.23
C GLN A 91 -10.69 -11.43 -26.48
N ASP A 92 -11.79 -11.62 -25.76
CA ASP A 92 -12.38 -10.56 -24.93
C ASP A 92 -11.47 -10.21 -23.75
N ALA A 93 -10.81 -11.21 -23.14
CA ALA A 93 -9.82 -10.96 -22.08
C ALA A 93 -8.60 -10.16 -22.61
N GLU A 94 -8.11 -10.47 -23.81
CA GLU A 94 -7.05 -9.72 -24.47
C GLU A 94 -7.50 -8.28 -24.78
N ALA A 95 -8.70 -8.08 -25.30
CA ALA A 95 -9.28 -6.76 -25.56
C ALA A 95 -9.48 -5.94 -24.26
N PHE A 96 -9.89 -6.60 -23.18
CA PHE A 96 -9.99 -5.95 -21.86
C PHE A 96 -8.61 -5.50 -21.34
N LEU A 97 -7.56 -6.28 -21.53
CA LEU A 97 -6.21 -5.90 -21.13
C LEU A 97 -5.70 -4.70 -21.92
N GLU A 98 -5.96 -4.68 -23.25
CA GLU A 98 -5.63 -3.53 -24.11
C GLU A 98 -6.41 -2.29 -23.67
N PHE A 99 -7.68 -2.44 -23.33
CA PHE A 99 -8.50 -1.38 -22.77
C PHE A 99 -7.96 -0.87 -21.43
N CYS A 100 -7.49 -1.75 -20.57
CA CYS A 100 -6.88 -1.36 -19.29
C CYS A 100 -5.60 -0.54 -19.46
N LEU A 101 -4.83 -0.80 -20.51
CA LEU A 101 -3.61 -0.03 -20.83
C LEU A 101 -3.94 1.36 -21.36
N ASN A 102 -4.98 1.49 -22.17
CA ASN A 102 -5.37 2.73 -22.85
C ASN A 102 -6.89 2.97 -22.71
N PRO A 103 -7.40 3.21 -21.48
CA PRO A 103 -8.81 3.48 -21.27
C PRO A 103 -9.19 4.86 -21.86
N PRO A 104 -10.44 5.02 -22.33
CA PRO A 104 -10.95 6.31 -22.77
C PRO A 104 -10.95 7.35 -21.63
N GLU A 105 -10.86 8.63 -21.97
CA GLU A 105 -10.80 9.73 -21.00
C GLU A 105 -11.95 9.71 -19.98
N ASN A 106 -13.17 9.38 -20.40
CA ASN A 106 -14.32 9.29 -19.50
C ASN A 106 -14.28 8.11 -18.50
N TRP A 107 -13.28 7.23 -18.64
CA TRP A 107 -13.01 6.12 -17.69
C TRP A 107 -11.87 6.42 -16.72
N VAL A 108 -11.14 7.53 -16.93
CA VAL A 108 -9.99 7.90 -16.12
C VAL A 108 -10.31 9.17 -15.32
N GLY A 109 -9.95 9.18 -14.05
CA GLY A 109 -10.19 10.34 -13.19
C GLY A 109 -9.20 10.44 -12.05
N PRO A 110 -9.34 11.46 -11.21
CA PRO A 110 -8.53 11.59 -10.02
C PRO A 110 -8.83 10.49 -9.00
N VAL A 111 -7.91 10.28 -8.07
CA VAL A 111 -8.18 9.39 -6.93
C VAL A 111 -9.24 10.02 -6.03
N THR A 112 -10.41 9.42 -5.94
CA THR A 112 -11.51 9.88 -5.09
C THR A 112 -11.50 9.20 -3.72
N LYS A 113 -11.88 9.96 -2.67
CA LYS A 113 -11.98 9.43 -1.30
C LYS A 113 -13.20 8.51 -1.11
N SER A 114 -14.26 8.76 -1.87
CA SER A 114 -15.53 8.03 -1.77
C SER A 114 -16.07 7.69 -3.15
N ARG A 115 -16.79 6.60 -3.24
CA ARG A 115 -17.49 6.12 -4.44
C ARG A 115 -18.87 6.75 -4.56
N PHE A 116 -19.47 6.99 -3.40
CA PHE A 116 -20.79 7.61 -3.23
C PHE A 116 -20.66 8.81 -2.31
N VAL A 117 -21.40 9.85 -2.59
CA VAL A 117 -21.46 11.09 -1.81
C VAL A 117 -22.77 11.11 -1.05
N ARG A 118 -22.70 11.38 0.23
CA ARG A 118 -23.86 11.54 1.08
C ARG A 118 -24.53 12.89 0.83
N ILE A 119 -25.82 12.85 0.60
CA ILE A 119 -26.67 14.03 0.61
C ILE A 119 -27.50 13.97 1.90
N GLY A 120 -27.23 14.90 2.82
CA GLY A 120 -27.90 14.94 4.13
C GLY A 120 -27.40 16.10 4.97
N GLY A 121 -28.01 16.30 6.13
CA GLY A 121 -27.66 17.36 7.07
C GLY A 121 -26.25 17.22 7.68
N ARG A 122 -25.88 18.16 8.56
CA ARG A 122 -24.57 18.16 9.24
C ARG A 122 -24.33 16.90 10.09
N ARG A 123 -25.39 16.31 10.66
CA ARG A 123 -25.33 15.07 11.45
C ARG A 123 -25.75 13.90 10.57
N LYS A 124 -25.06 12.76 10.71
CA LYS A 124 -25.41 11.52 10.02
C LYS A 124 -26.77 11.02 10.54
N ALA A 125 -27.70 10.73 9.63
CA ALA A 125 -29.02 10.19 9.92
C ALA A 125 -29.31 8.98 9.03
N ASP A 126 -30.22 8.10 9.46
CA ASP A 126 -30.63 6.93 8.68
C ASP A 126 -31.39 7.32 7.40
N SER A 127 -31.93 8.53 7.36
CA SER A 127 -32.60 9.11 6.18
C SER A 127 -31.64 9.75 5.17
N ASP A 128 -30.32 9.69 5.40
CA ASP A 128 -29.34 10.24 4.46
C ASP A 128 -29.39 9.51 3.13
N THR A 129 -29.42 10.26 2.04
CA THR A 129 -29.36 9.72 0.67
C THR A 129 -27.92 9.69 0.19
N PHE A 130 -27.57 8.64 -0.54
CA PHE A 130 -26.28 8.50 -1.18
C PHE A 130 -26.45 8.52 -2.70
N VAL A 131 -25.66 9.36 -3.36
CA VAL A 131 -25.61 9.47 -4.82
C VAL A 131 -24.21 9.09 -5.32
N ILE A 132 -24.13 8.73 -6.60
CA ILE A 132 -22.84 8.43 -7.24
C ILE A 132 -21.93 9.67 -7.15
N ASN A 133 -20.68 9.46 -6.74
CA ASN A 133 -19.67 10.52 -6.79
C ASN A 133 -19.38 10.88 -8.26
N PRO A 134 -19.66 12.10 -8.72
CA PRO A 134 -19.49 12.49 -10.11
C PRO A 134 -18.03 12.42 -10.60
N ASP A 135 -17.06 12.52 -9.69
CA ASP A 135 -15.63 12.45 -10.00
C ASP A 135 -15.10 11.01 -10.03
N TRP A 136 -15.89 10.04 -9.57
CA TRP A 136 -15.44 8.66 -9.55
C TRP A 136 -15.26 8.09 -10.96
N ARG A 137 -14.13 7.43 -11.17
CA ARG A 137 -13.83 6.67 -12.39
C ARG A 137 -13.20 5.33 -12.03
N PRO A 138 -13.37 4.29 -12.88
CA PRO A 138 -12.77 2.98 -12.63
C PRO A 138 -11.25 3.01 -12.66
N PHE A 139 -10.64 3.87 -13.47
CA PHE A 139 -9.21 4.06 -13.57
C PHE A 139 -8.83 5.42 -12.99
N ASN A 140 -7.70 5.45 -12.28
CA ASN A 140 -7.22 6.67 -11.67
C ASN A 140 -5.82 6.99 -12.18
N TYR A 141 -5.56 8.24 -12.51
CA TYR A 141 -4.21 8.72 -12.65
C TYR A 141 -3.65 9.07 -11.27
N THR A 142 -2.37 8.77 -11.08
CA THR A 142 -1.66 9.10 -9.85
C THR A 142 -0.51 10.03 -10.18
N VAL A 143 -0.46 11.16 -9.50
CA VAL A 143 0.67 12.08 -9.56
C VAL A 143 1.65 11.69 -8.46
N SER A 144 2.95 11.59 -8.79
CA SER A 144 3.97 11.26 -7.80
C SER A 144 4.00 12.30 -6.69
N LYS A 145 4.46 11.93 -5.49
CA LYS A 145 4.59 12.88 -4.37
C LYS A 145 5.53 14.04 -4.75
N ALA A 146 6.65 13.73 -5.39
CA ALA A 146 7.62 14.73 -5.83
C ALA A 146 6.98 15.74 -6.79
N THR A 147 6.27 15.26 -7.82
CA THR A 147 5.56 16.11 -8.78
C THR A 147 4.49 16.98 -8.11
N ARG A 148 3.78 16.40 -7.12
CA ARG A 148 2.72 17.13 -6.40
C ARG A 148 3.32 18.25 -5.55
N LYS A 149 4.38 17.98 -4.80
CA LYS A 149 5.09 19.00 -4.02
C LYS A 149 5.69 20.10 -4.90
N LEU A 150 6.32 19.69 -6.02
CA LEU A 150 6.87 20.67 -6.97
C LEU A 150 5.78 21.58 -7.55
N ALA A 151 4.61 21.03 -7.89
CA ALA A 151 3.48 21.81 -8.37
C ALA A 151 2.95 22.77 -7.29
N ASP A 152 2.86 22.32 -6.03
CA ASP A 152 2.44 23.16 -4.90
C ASP A 152 3.45 24.29 -4.63
N GLU A 153 4.77 24.00 -4.70
CA GLU A 153 5.85 24.99 -4.50
C GLU A 153 5.98 26.01 -5.66
N THR A 154 5.66 25.60 -6.88
CA THR A 154 5.81 26.43 -8.09
C THR A 154 4.50 27.04 -8.60
N ASP A 155 3.38 26.83 -7.87
CA ASP A 155 2.02 27.19 -8.28
C ASP A 155 1.68 26.74 -9.71
N SER A 156 2.20 25.56 -10.10
CA SER A 156 2.05 24.99 -11.43
C SER A 156 0.82 24.09 -11.50
N ALA A 157 0.22 24.00 -12.69
CA ALA A 157 -0.94 23.14 -12.90
C ALA A 157 -0.60 21.67 -12.66
N MET A 158 -1.47 20.96 -11.90
CA MET A 158 -1.32 19.54 -11.66
C MET A 158 -1.48 18.73 -12.95
N PRO A 159 -0.64 17.70 -13.18
CA PRO A 159 -0.82 16.78 -14.29
C PRO A 159 -2.23 16.15 -14.28
N GLY A 160 -2.89 16.18 -15.45
CA GLY A 160 -4.24 15.63 -15.62
C GLY A 160 -4.27 14.18 -16.11
N ILE A 161 -5.29 13.83 -16.87
CA ILE A 161 -5.58 12.47 -17.38
C ILE A 161 -4.39 11.87 -18.17
N GLN A 162 -3.58 12.68 -18.82
CA GLN A 162 -2.39 12.25 -19.58
C GLN A 162 -1.33 11.56 -18.69
N ALA A 163 -1.42 11.72 -17.37
CA ALA A 163 -0.55 11.04 -16.42
C ALA A 163 -0.98 9.57 -16.14
N TYR A 164 -2.07 9.07 -16.74
CA TYR A 164 -2.49 7.69 -16.53
C TYR A 164 -1.48 6.72 -17.17
N GLN A 165 -0.95 5.84 -16.33
CA GLN A 165 -0.14 4.70 -16.75
C GLN A 165 -0.46 3.51 -15.83
N MET A 166 -0.75 2.35 -16.42
CA MET A 166 -0.92 1.12 -15.66
C MET A 166 0.43 0.49 -15.39
N SER A 167 0.78 0.37 -14.11
CA SER A 167 2.02 -0.30 -13.70
C SER A 167 2.02 -1.80 -14.04
N GLN A 168 3.20 -2.38 -14.25
CA GLN A 168 3.36 -3.82 -14.49
C GLN A 168 2.78 -4.67 -13.36
N THR A 169 2.93 -4.21 -12.11
CA THR A 169 2.32 -4.85 -10.94
C THR A 169 0.80 -4.86 -11.04
N THR A 170 0.19 -3.76 -11.48
CA THR A 170 -1.26 -3.66 -11.67
C THR A 170 -1.75 -4.60 -12.79
N ILE A 171 -1.00 -4.70 -13.90
CA ILE A 171 -1.31 -5.66 -14.97
C ILE A 171 -1.27 -7.10 -14.44
N ALA A 172 -0.24 -7.45 -13.68
CA ALA A 172 -0.14 -8.76 -13.03
C ALA A 172 -1.33 -9.02 -12.07
N GLN A 173 -1.78 -8.00 -11.35
CA GLN A 173 -2.97 -8.10 -10.49
C GLN A 173 -4.25 -8.32 -11.30
N VAL A 174 -4.44 -7.67 -12.46
CA VAL A 174 -5.57 -7.93 -13.36
C VAL A 174 -5.62 -9.41 -13.73
N PHE A 175 -4.50 -9.98 -14.19
CA PHE A 175 -4.42 -11.40 -14.51
C PHE A 175 -4.77 -12.30 -13.32
N THR A 176 -4.22 -11.98 -12.15
CA THR A 176 -4.43 -12.77 -10.94
C THR A 176 -5.88 -12.72 -10.48
N VAL A 177 -6.44 -11.52 -10.35
CA VAL A 177 -7.78 -11.33 -9.79
C VAL A 177 -8.86 -11.79 -10.76
N CYS A 178 -8.80 -11.39 -12.04
CA CYS A 178 -9.77 -11.83 -13.03
C CYS A 178 -9.65 -13.35 -13.29
N GLY A 179 -8.42 -13.89 -13.27
CA GLY A 179 -8.20 -15.33 -13.34
C GLY A 179 -8.79 -16.09 -12.15
N SER A 180 -8.69 -15.53 -10.94
CA SER A 180 -9.32 -16.10 -9.74
C SER A 180 -10.83 -16.01 -9.77
N PHE A 181 -11.39 -14.91 -10.32
CA PHE A 181 -12.84 -14.79 -10.54
C PHE A 181 -13.38 -15.89 -11.45
N TYR A 182 -12.74 -16.12 -12.60
CA TYR A 182 -13.19 -17.19 -13.49
C TYR A 182 -12.93 -18.59 -12.94
N GLN A 183 -11.89 -18.78 -12.11
CA GLN A 183 -11.73 -20.05 -11.42
C GLN A 183 -12.89 -20.30 -10.44
N PHE A 184 -13.27 -19.28 -9.65
CA PHE A 184 -14.46 -19.34 -8.81
C PHE A 184 -15.72 -19.64 -9.62
N CYS A 185 -15.89 -19.00 -10.79
CA CYS A 185 -17.04 -19.28 -11.66
C CYS A 185 -17.06 -20.72 -12.19
N ILE A 186 -15.89 -21.33 -12.42
CA ILE A 186 -15.81 -22.74 -12.81
C ILE A 186 -16.15 -23.64 -11.61
N ASP A 187 -15.60 -23.34 -10.45
CA ASP A 187 -15.80 -24.13 -9.23
C ASP A 187 -17.27 -24.11 -8.75
N GLU A 188 -18.03 -23.08 -9.13
CA GLU A 188 -19.45 -22.88 -8.82
C GLU A 188 -20.37 -23.15 -10.04
N ASP A 189 -19.88 -23.79 -11.09
CA ASP A 189 -20.60 -24.19 -12.31
C ASP A 189 -21.30 -23.03 -13.07
N TYR A 190 -20.76 -21.78 -12.97
CA TYR A 190 -21.25 -20.63 -13.75
C TYR A 190 -20.66 -20.56 -15.16
N THR A 191 -19.50 -21.17 -15.41
CA THR A 191 -18.82 -21.21 -16.72
C THR A 191 -17.82 -22.34 -16.78
N ASP A 192 -17.55 -22.84 -18.00
CA ASP A 192 -16.60 -23.94 -18.23
C ASP A 192 -15.17 -23.47 -18.54
N ALA A 193 -14.95 -22.17 -18.73
CA ALA A 193 -13.67 -21.66 -19.23
C ALA A 193 -13.14 -20.45 -18.45
N ASN A 194 -11.82 -20.37 -18.36
CA ASN A 194 -11.12 -19.22 -17.79
C ASN A 194 -10.41 -18.43 -18.89
N PRO A 195 -10.99 -17.31 -19.36
CA PRO A 195 -10.43 -16.51 -20.45
C PRO A 195 -9.02 -15.98 -20.17
N PHE A 196 -8.74 -15.59 -18.92
CA PHE A 196 -7.46 -15.02 -18.52
C PHE A 196 -6.34 -16.05 -18.43
N ARG A 197 -6.66 -17.31 -18.09
CA ARG A 197 -5.69 -18.42 -18.15
C ARG A 197 -5.37 -18.81 -19.60
N ALA A 198 -6.32 -18.62 -20.50
CA ALA A 198 -6.16 -18.94 -21.92
C ALA A 198 -5.27 -17.93 -22.69
N VAL A 199 -4.97 -16.76 -22.13
CA VAL A 199 -4.05 -15.78 -22.73
C VAL A 199 -2.63 -16.34 -22.68
N LYS A 200 -2.06 -16.66 -23.85
CA LYS A 200 -0.74 -17.31 -23.97
C LYS A 200 0.41 -16.30 -23.96
N GLN A 201 0.27 -15.17 -24.65
CA GLN A 201 1.32 -14.13 -24.75
C GLN A 201 1.20 -13.08 -23.66
N LYS A 202 1.29 -13.50 -22.39
CA LYS A 202 1.23 -12.57 -21.26
C LYS A 202 2.38 -11.55 -21.27
N SER A 203 3.52 -11.90 -21.85
CA SER A 203 4.69 -11.01 -22.01
C SER A 203 4.40 -9.78 -22.88
N ARG A 204 3.46 -9.85 -23.83
CA ARG A 204 3.03 -8.70 -24.64
C ARG A 204 2.47 -7.56 -23.78
N TYR A 205 1.78 -7.91 -22.71
CA TYR A 205 1.17 -6.95 -21.77
C TYR A 205 2.13 -6.59 -20.62
N LYS A 206 3.17 -7.39 -20.42
CA LYS A 206 4.24 -7.16 -19.45
C LYS A 206 5.45 -6.54 -20.16
N GLN A 207 5.28 -5.40 -20.80
CA GLN A 207 6.44 -4.67 -21.33
C GLN A 207 7.32 -4.30 -20.13
N SER A 208 8.54 -4.83 -20.12
CA SER A 208 9.58 -4.29 -19.27
C SER A 208 9.93 -2.90 -19.82
N VAL A 209 9.24 -1.88 -19.36
CA VAL A 209 9.87 -0.57 -19.34
C VAL A 209 11.16 -0.83 -18.57
N VAL A 210 12.30 -0.57 -19.19
CA VAL A 210 13.58 -0.49 -18.48
C VAL A 210 13.40 0.68 -17.51
N SER A 211 12.72 0.41 -16.42
CA SER A 211 12.69 1.29 -15.27
C SER A 211 14.14 1.31 -14.81
N GLN A 212 14.77 2.46 -14.89
CA GLN A 212 15.98 2.65 -14.08
C GLN A 212 15.62 2.13 -12.70
N VAL A 213 16.38 1.15 -12.24
CA VAL A 213 16.24 0.60 -10.88
C VAL A 213 16.65 1.74 -9.94
N THR A 214 15.72 2.65 -9.69
CA THR A 214 15.90 3.63 -8.62
C THR A 214 15.80 2.84 -7.34
N SER A 215 16.90 2.70 -6.64
CA SER A 215 16.94 2.10 -5.32
C SER A 215 15.81 2.72 -4.47
N ARG A 216 15.04 1.87 -3.81
CA ARG A 216 13.98 2.32 -2.88
C ARG A 216 14.52 2.45 -1.46
N SER A 217 15.80 2.73 -1.33
CA SER A 217 16.47 3.00 -0.07
C SER A 217 17.03 4.42 -0.06
N LEU A 218 17.11 4.99 1.12
CA LEU A 218 17.83 6.24 1.34
C LEU A 218 19.33 5.95 1.34
N THR A 219 20.12 6.93 0.93
CA THR A 219 21.58 6.91 1.17
C THR A 219 21.87 7.07 2.64
N GLN A 220 23.10 6.75 3.07
CA GLN A 220 23.56 6.98 4.46
C GLN A 220 23.39 8.46 4.84
N LEU A 221 23.79 9.39 3.94
CA LEU A 221 23.65 10.82 4.15
C LEU A 221 22.19 11.24 4.35
N GLN A 222 21.29 10.79 3.48
CA GLN A 222 19.85 11.10 3.61
C GLN A 222 19.27 10.56 4.92
N TRP A 223 19.70 9.36 5.34
CA TRP A 223 19.26 8.80 6.62
C TRP A 223 19.75 9.62 7.82
N GLU A 224 20.98 10.09 7.79
CA GLU A 224 21.55 10.96 8.84
C GLU A 224 20.75 12.26 8.97
N PHE A 225 20.42 12.92 7.88
CA PHE A 225 19.54 14.10 7.89
C PHE A 225 18.15 13.80 8.45
N VAL A 226 17.59 12.62 8.12
CA VAL A 226 16.27 12.21 8.60
C VAL A 226 16.25 11.97 10.10
N ILE A 227 17.26 11.26 10.65
CA ILE A 227 17.31 10.99 12.10
C ILE A 227 17.59 12.27 12.89
N GLU A 228 18.51 13.10 12.44
CA GLU A 228 18.81 14.39 13.08
C GLU A 228 17.62 15.35 13.05
N ALA A 229 16.86 15.39 11.94
CA ALA A 229 15.64 16.19 11.87
C ALA A 229 14.60 15.71 12.90
N ALA A 230 14.44 14.39 13.05
CA ALA A 230 13.51 13.82 14.04
C ALA A 230 13.94 14.11 15.48
N GLU A 231 15.24 14.02 15.77
CA GLU A 231 15.82 14.35 17.09
C GLU A 231 15.58 15.83 17.42
N HIS A 232 15.89 16.72 16.47
CA HIS A 232 15.69 18.15 16.63
C HIS A 232 14.22 18.53 16.86
N MET A 233 13.29 17.94 16.09
CA MET A 233 11.86 18.13 16.29
C MET A 233 11.43 17.68 17.70
N ALA A 234 11.96 16.54 18.18
CA ALA A 234 11.64 16.02 19.50
C ALA A 234 12.25 16.88 20.63
N GLU A 235 13.39 17.54 20.40
CA GLU A 235 13.97 18.48 21.34
C GLU A 235 13.19 19.79 21.44
N GLN A 236 12.70 20.31 20.30
CA GLN A 236 11.91 21.54 20.25
C GLN A 236 10.50 21.37 20.81
N GLU A 237 9.81 20.32 20.43
CA GLU A 237 8.43 20.05 20.83
C GLU A 237 8.26 18.60 21.34
N PRO A 238 8.78 18.28 22.55
CA PRO A 238 8.79 16.90 23.05
C PRO A 238 7.42 16.26 23.13
N GLU A 239 6.40 16.99 23.56
CA GLU A 239 5.03 16.50 23.70
C GLU A 239 4.45 15.94 22.40
N PHE A 240 4.86 16.51 21.26
CA PHE A 240 4.38 16.11 19.93
C PHE A 240 5.31 15.11 19.24
N HIS A 241 6.65 15.30 19.38
CA HIS A 241 7.60 14.66 18.49
C HIS A 241 8.47 13.57 19.13
N GLU A 242 8.50 13.40 20.46
CA GLU A 242 9.13 12.22 21.08
C GLU A 242 8.54 10.91 20.57
N ARG A 243 7.21 10.86 20.42
CA ARG A 243 6.52 9.74 19.80
C ARG A 243 6.90 9.57 18.33
N THR A 244 7.11 10.66 17.60
CA THR A 244 7.50 10.62 16.18
C THR A 244 8.89 10.04 16.02
N LEU A 245 9.85 10.48 16.85
CA LEU A 245 11.21 9.95 16.92
C LEU A 245 11.19 8.45 17.27
N PHE A 246 10.41 8.06 18.28
CA PHE A 246 10.23 6.65 18.66
C PHE A 246 9.69 5.80 17.51
N ILE A 247 8.67 6.28 16.78
CA ILE A 247 8.11 5.57 15.62
C ILE A 247 9.15 5.40 14.53
N LEU A 248 9.87 6.46 14.17
CA LEU A 248 10.92 6.45 13.15
C LEU A 248 12.00 5.42 13.49
N THR A 249 12.58 5.54 14.68
CA THR A 249 13.68 4.68 15.14
C THR A 249 13.24 3.22 15.29
N THR A 250 12.01 2.97 15.76
CA THR A 250 11.45 1.63 15.90
C THR A 250 11.27 0.95 14.53
N LEU A 251 10.72 1.66 13.55
CA LEU A 251 10.53 1.15 12.18
C LEU A 251 11.86 0.82 11.51
N PHE A 252 12.85 1.71 11.65
CA PHE A 252 14.16 1.55 11.05
C PHE A 252 14.96 0.44 11.75
N SER A 253 15.09 0.49 13.06
CA SER A 253 15.99 -0.39 13.82
C SER A 253 15.61 -1.87 13.76
N MET A 254 14.36 -2.19 13.55
CA MET A 254 13.82 -3.55 13.56
C MET A 254 13.14 -3.94 12.24
N TYR A 255 13.39 -3.23 11.15
CA TYR A 255 12.82 -3.51 9.81
C TYR A 255 11.31 -3.67 9.82
N LEU A 256 10.58 -2.95 10.66
CA LEU A 256 9.16 -3.19 10.87
C LEU A 256 8.30 -2.64 9.72
N ARG A 257 7.16 -3.29 9.51
CA ARG A 257 6.08 -2.74 8.69
C ARG A 257 5.20 -1.84 9.55
N VAL A 258 4.55 -0.85 8.95
CA VAL A 258 3.58 0.00 9.68
C VAL A 258 2.57 -0.82 10.46
N SER A 259 2.08 -1.92 9.87
CA SER A 259 1.12 -2.82 10.51
C SER A 259 1.65 -3.47 11.80
N ASP A 260 2.95 -3.51 11.99
CA ASP A 260 3.55 -4.06 13.20
C ASP A 260 3.47 -3.06 14.37
N LEU A 261 3.31 -1.76 14.08
CA LEU A 261 3.07 -0.71 15.07
C LEU A 261 1.59 -0.38 15.27
N THR A 262 0.77 -0.48 14.22
CA THR A 262 -0.66 -0.16 14.31
C THR A 262 -1.49 -1.28 14.90
N GLY A 263 -0.95 -2.49 14.97
CA GLY A 263 -1.69 -3.66 15.37
C GLY A 263 -2.63 -4.21 14.29
N ARG A 264 -3.46 -5.15 14.67
CA ARG A 264 -4.47 -5.85 13.85
C ARG A 264 -5.70 -6.11 14.71
N ASP A 265 -6.79 -6.56 14.12
CA ASP A 265 -8.05 -6.81 14.82
C ASP A 265 -7.91 -7.73 16.04
N ASN A 266 -7.02 -8.71 15.94
CA ASN A 266 -6.79 -9.73 16.99
C ASN A 266 -5.45 -9.56 17.74
N TRP A 267 -4.68 -8.50 17.47
CA TRP A 267 -3.41 -8.27 18.14
C TRP A 267 -3.04 -6.78 18.15
N GLN A 268 -2.74 -6.28 19.34
CA GLN A 268 -2.26 -4.91 19.54
C GLN A 268 -0.86 -4.97 20.18
N PRO A 269 0.12 -4.22 19.63
CA PRO A 269 1.45 -4.15 20.21
C PRO A 269 1.43 -3.35 21.52
N THR A 270 2.13 -3.89 22.51
CA THR A 270 2.33 -3.25 23.83
C THR A 270 3.83 -3.07 24.09
N MET A 271 4.18 -2.33 25.13
CA MET A 271 5.56 -2.26 25.60
C MET A 271 6.10 -3.65 26.00
N GLY A 272 5.25 -4.53 26.54
CA GLY A 272 5.59 -5.93 26.81
C GLY A 272 5.84 -6.80 25.58
N SER A 273 5.68 -6.26 24.36
CA SER A 273 6.16 -6.91 23.13
C SER A 273 7.68 -6.91 23.04
N PHE A 274 8.39 -6.01 23.74
CA PHE A 274 9.82 -6.10 23.96
C PHE A 274 10.10 -7.09 25.06
N LYS A 275 10.92 -8.11 24.78
CA LYS A 275 11.28 -9.15 25.74
C LYS A 275 12.78 -9.40 25.75
N LYS A 276 13.37 -9.43 26.92
CA LYS A 276 14.76 -9.82 27.11
C LYS A 276 14.88 -11.34 27.21
N ALA A 277 15.81 -11.94 26.48
CA ALA A 277 16.13 -13.35 26.54
C ALA A 277 17.66 -13.51 26.55
N GLY A 278 18.23 -13.90 27.68
CA GLY A 278 19.67 -13.80 27.93
C GLY A 278 20.12 -12.32 27.88
N ASP A 279 21.14 -12.05 27.11
CA ASP A 279 21.66 -10.68 26.93
C ASP A 279 20.96 -9.91 25.81
N ASN A 280 20.10 -10.59 25.02
CA ASN A 280 19.49 -10.00 23.82
C ASN A 280 18.06 -9.54 24.07
N TRP A 281 17.69 -8.42 23.43
CA TRP A 281 16.32 -7.95 23.36
C TRP A 281 15.65 -8.39 22.04
N TRP A 282 14.37 -8.74 22.16
CA TRP A 282 13.53 -9.19 21.04
C TRP A 282 12.22 -8.43 21.02
N PHE A 283 11.79 -8.00 19.84
CA PHE A 283 10.46 -7.46 19.65
C PHE A 283 9.54 -8.51 19.05
N HIS A 284 8.48 -8.86 19.79
CA HIS A 284 7.51 -9.86 19.37
C HIS A 284 6.40 -9.22 18.56
N VAL A 285 6.12 -9.77 17.40
CA VAL A 285 5.12 -9.26 16.44
C VAL A 285 4.22 -10.39 15.95
N VAL A 286 3.00 -10.02 15.50
CA VAL A 286 2.13 -10.92 14.76
C VAL A 286 2.09 -10.47 13.31
N GLY A 287 2.61 -11.31 12.41
CA GLY A 287 2.73 -11.03 10.99
C GLY A 287 1.45 -11.31 10.18
N LYS A 288 1.56 -11.21 8.84
CA LYS A 288 0.48 -11.59 7.91
C LYS A 288 0.11 -13.07 8.13
N GLY A 289 -1.18 -13.38 8.11
CA GLY A 289 -1.67 -14.74 8.36
C GLY A 289 -1.62 -15.17 9.82
N ASN A 290 -1.60 -14.21 10.76
CA ASN A 290 -1.56 -14.46 12.22
C ASN A 290 -0.33 -15.25 12.69
N LYS A 291 0.78 -15.18 11.94
CA LYS A 291 2.04 -15.87 12.30
C LYS A 291 2.81 -15.03 13.32
N ALA A 292 3.02 -15.59 14.51
CA ALA A 292 3.89 -14.98 15.51
C ALA A 292 5.35 -15.02 15.04
N ALA A 293 6.08 -13.93 15.25
CA ALA A 293 7.50 -13.80 14.95
C ALA A 293 8.18 -12.92 16.00
N LYS A 294 9.51 -13.02 16.08
CA LYS A 294 10.34 -12.11 16.86
C LYS A 294 11.40 -11.49 15.97
N VAL A 295 11.76 -10.26 16.25
CA VAL A 295 12.78 -9.49 15.54
C VAL A 295 13.83 -9.07 16.54
N SER A 296 15.11 -9.16 16.17
CA SER A 296 16.21 -8.72 17.03
C SER A 296 16.17 -7.21 17.24
N VAL A 297 16.46 -6.78 18.45
CA VAL A 297 16.56 -5.35 18.83
C VAL A 297 18.01 -5.00 18.97
N ARG A 298 18.47 -3.97 18.25
CA ARG A 298 19.89 -3.51 18.35
C ARG A 298 20.09 -2.66 19.60
N ASP A 299 21.26 -2.76 20.22
CA ASP A 299 21.57 -2.03 21.44
C ASP A 299 21.51 -0.50 21.26
N SER A 300 21.91 -0.01 20.08
CA SER A 300 21.82 1.41 19.73
C SER A 300 20.41 1.98 19.66
N TYR A 301 19.38 1.13 19.64
CA TYR A 301 17.98 1.55 19.71
C TYR A 301 17.49 1.73 21.15
N LEU A 302 18.07 1.03 22.13
CA LEU A 302 17.59 1.06 23.51
C LEU A 302 17.51 2.48 24.10
N PRO A 303 18.46 3.40 23.84
CA PRO A 303 18.36 4.79 24.28
C PRO A 303 17.09 5.50 23.81
N TYR A 304 16.64 5.27 22.57
CA TYR A 304 15.41 5.85 22.02
C TYR A 304 14.16 5.25 22.69
N LEU A 305 14.19 3.96 23.00
CA LEU A 305 13.11 3.29 23.75
C LEU A 305 13.03 3.89 25.16
N ILE A 306 14.14 4.03 25.88
CA ILE A 306 14.20 4.62 27.22
C ILE A 306 13.70 6.06 27.18
N ARG A 307 14.19 6.88 26.24
CA ARG A 307 13.79 8.27 26.05
C ARG A 307 12.28 8.40 25.90
N TYR A 308 11.67 7.62 25.01
CA TYR A 308 10.21 7.65 24.83
C TYR A 308 9.44 7.16 26.05
N ARG A 309 9.93 6.11 26.73
CA ARG A 309 9.30 5.61 27.97
C ARG A 309 9.36 6.62 29.10
N THR A 310 10.44 7.37 29.20
CA THR A 310 10.59 8.47 30.17
C THR A 310 9.54 9.54 29.95
N THR A 311 9.22 9.93 28.70
CA THR A 311 8.14 10.90 28.43
C THR A 311 6.75 10.40 28.81
N LEU A 312 6.58 9.08 28.88
CA LEU A 312 5.33 8.45 29.34
C LEU A 312 5.30 8.22 30.88
N GLY A 313 6.34 8.61 31.60
CA GLY A 313 6.47 8.35 33.04
C GLY A 313 6.65 6.89 33.40
N LEU A 314 7.17 6.08 32.46
CA LEU A 314 7.41 4.64 32.66
C LEU A 314 8.86 4.38 33.12
N THR A 315 9.11 3.16 33.58
CA THR A 315 10.47 2.67 33.86
C THR A 315 11.32 2.64 32.57
N ASP A 316 12.64 2.72 32.68
CA ASP A 316 13.56 2.77 31.55
C ASP A 316 13.31 1.65 30.52
N LEU A 317 13.19 0.44 30.95
CA LEU A 317 12.98 -0.72 30.08
C LEU A 317 11.65 -1.44 30.40
N PRO A 318 11.03 -2.05 29.40
CA PRO A 318 9.82 -2.82 29.56
C PRO A 318 10.02 -4.04 30.47
N TYR A 319 8.99 -4.38 31.25
CA TYR A 319 8.97 -5.59 32.06
C TYR A 319 8.08 -6.67 31.40
N PRO A 320 8.30 -7.96 31.74
CA PRO A 320 7.51 -9.05 31.20
C PRO A 320 6.01 -8.88 31.45
N GLY A 321 5.23 -8.94 30.38
CA GLY A 321 3.76 -8.84 30.48
C GLY A 321 3.21 -7.42 30.59
N GLU A 322 4.04 -6.39 30.42
CA GLU A 322 3.60 -4.99 30.42
C GLU A 322 2.53 -4.75 29.35
N GLN A 323 1.35 -4.25 29.78
CA GLN A 323 0.19 -4.01 28.91
C GLN A 323 0.10 -2.58 28.39
N THR A 324 1.04 -1.72 28.75
CA THR A 324 1.09 -0.34 28.23
C THR A 324 1.09 -0.37 26.69
N PRO A 325 0.14 0.28 26.01
CA PRO A 325 0.12 0.34 24.56
C PRO A 325 1.45 0.85 24.00
N LEU A 326 1.93 0.23 22.92
CA LEU A 326 3.16 0.67 22.27
C LEU A 326 3.07 2.12 21.77
N LEU A 327 1.90 2.47 21.22
CA LEU A 327 1.60 3.83 20.75
C LEU A 327 0.22 4.26 21.25
N SER A 328 0.11 5.55 21.57
CA SER A 328 -1.16 6.22 21.87
C SER A 328 -1.25 7.55 21.13
N SER A 329 -2.46 8.00 20.86
CA SER A 329 -2.69 9.36 20.37
C SER A 329 -2.45 10.39 21.49
N LEU A 330 -2.30 11.67 21.16
CA LEU A 330 -2.08 12.74 22.14
C LEU A 330 -3.26 12.91 23.11
N ASP A 331 -4.45 12.53 22.69
CA ASP A 331 -5.67 12.50 23.51
C ASP A 331 -5.83 11.19 24.33
N GLY A 332 -4.79 10.39 24.42
CA GLY A 332 -4.73 9.16 25.24
C GLY A 332 -5.40 7.93 24.64
N ARG A 333 -5.98 7.99 23.43
CA ARG A 333 -6.54 6.81 22.79
C ARG A 333 -5.46 5.83 22.38
N THR A 334 -5.71 4.56 22.62
CA THR A 334 -4.79 3.46 22.29
C THR A 334 -4.61 3.33 20.77
N GLY A 335 -3.35 3.21 20.36
CA GLY A 335 -2.97 2.96 18.98
C GLY A 335 -2.97 4.22 18.09
N LEU A 336 -2.33 4.09 16.94
CA LEU A 336 -2.33 5.07 15.87
C LEU A 336 -2.72 4.39 14.57
N SER A 337 -3.49 5.11 13.73
CA SER A 337 -3.74 4.62 12.38
C SER A 337 -2.47 4.65 11.53
N GLY A 338 -2.34 3.70 10.58
CA GLY A 338 -1.23 3.71 9.63
C GLY A 338 -1.18 4.99 8.77
N ARG A 339 -2.31 5.68 8.61
CA ARG A 339 -2.35 7.01 7.98
C ARG A 339 -1.63 8.04 8.84
N ARG A 340 -1.94 8.09 10.15
CA ARG A 340 -1.31 9.06 11.07
C ARG A 340 0.19 8.84 11.18
N ILE A 341 0.65 7.59 11.25
CA ILE A 341 2.07 7.27 11.24
C ILE A 341 2.75 7.81 9.96
N ARG A 342 2.13 7.62 8.77
CA ARG A 342 2.68 8.16 7.52
C ARG A 342 2.75 9.68 7.52
N GLU A 343 1.75 10.36 8.08
CA GLU A 343 1.74 11.82 8.21
C GLU A 343 2.88 12.30 9.10
N LEU A 344 3.10 11.66 10.26
CA LEU A 344 4.19 11.98 11.17
C LEU A 344 5.57 11.81 10.53
N ILE A 345 5.81 10.68 9.88
CA ILE A 345 7.09 10.43 9.20
C ILE A 345 7.28 11.35 7.99
N GLN A 346 6.20 11.76 7.31
CA GLN A 346 6.29 12.73 6.24
C GLN A 346 6.76 14.10 6.74
N MET A 347 6.31 14.54 7.92
CA MET A 347 6.79 15.77 8.55
C MET A 347 8.30 15.73 8.80
N VAL A 348 8.83 14.57 9.24
CA VAL A 348 10.29 14.39 9.43
C VAL A 348 11.02 14.47 8.09
N PHE A 349 10.54 13.81 7.05
CA PHE A 349 11.14 13.89 5.71
C PHE A 349 11.11 15.32 5.16
N ASP A 350 10.04 16.06 5.42
CA ASP A 350 9.93 17.45 4.99
C ASP A 350 10.91 18.36 5.73
N ALA A 351 11.10 18.15 7.03
CA ALA A 351 12.09 18.88 7.83
C ALA A 351 13.53 18.55 7.40
N ALA A 352 13.82 17.26 7.15
CA ALA A 352 15.12 16.84 6.62
C ALA A 352 15.41 17.46 5.23
N CYS A 353 14.41 17.49 4.35
CA CYS A 353 14.52 18.15 3.05
C CYS A 353 14.83 19.65 3.17
N ALA A 354 14.17 20.36 4.10
CA ALA A 354 14.42 21.78 4.32
C ALA A 354 15.89 22.03 4.71
N ARG A 355 16.41 21.24 5.65
CA ARG A 355 17.82 21.32 6.04
C ARG A 355 18.80 20.98 4.91
N MET A 356 18.50 19.95 4.12
CA MET A 356 19.31 19.59 2.93
C MET A 356 19.40 20.74 1.93
N ILE A 357 18.29 21.45 1.70
CA ILE A 357 18.26 22.63 0.81
C ILE A 357 19.13 23.74 1.37
N GLU A 358 19.06 24.03 2.68
CA GLU A 358 19.89 25.04 3.35
C GLU A 358 21.39 24.72 3.22
N GLU A 359 21.76 23.45 3.18
CA GLU A 359 23.12 22.97 3.00
C GLU A 359 23.51 22.77 1.51
N GLY A 360 22.62 23.11 0.57
CA GLY A 360 22.91 23.05 -0.89
C GLY A 360 22.80 21.64 -1.49
N LEU A 361 22.19 20.66 -0.78
CA LEU A 361 22.02 19.26 -1.20
C LEU A 361 20.69 19.04 -1.92
N GLN A 362 20.43 19.79 -2.99
CA GLN A 362 19.16 19.80 -3.72
C GLN A 362 18.82 18.44 -4.34
N GLU A 363 19.79 17.75 -4.93
CA GLU A 363 19.57 16.45 -5.58
C GLU A 363 19.16 15.37 -4.56
N ASP A 364 19.82 15.36 -3.39
CA ASP A 364 19.48 14.45 -2.29
C ASP A 364 18.08 14.73 -1.72
N CYS A 365 17.72 16.01 -1.60
CA CYS A 365 16.36 16.41 -1.21
C CYS A 365 15.33 15.90 -2.22
N ASP A 366 15.56 16.03 -3.52
CA ASP A 366 14.63 15.60 -4.56
C ASP A 366 14.42 14.09 -4.53
N ALA A 367 15.47 13.31 -4.27
CA ALA A 367 15.39 11.87 -4.05
C ALA A 367 14.59 11.54 -2.77
N LEU A 368 14.84 12.24 -1.65
CA LEU A 368 14.12 12.06 -0.39
C LEU A 368 12.63 12.42 -0.51
N ARG A 369 12.26 13.41 -1.34
CA ARG A 369 10.85 13.76 -1.62
C ARG A 369 10.04 12.60 -2.18
N ALA A 370 10.67 11.71 -2.93
CA ALA A 370 10.02 10.51 -3.47
C ALA A 370 9.86 9.40 -2.43
N ALA A 371 10.57 9.48 -1.31
CA ALA A 371 10.59 8.44 -0.29
C ALA A 371 9.21 8.24 0.35
N SER A 372 8.93 7.00 0.66
CA SER A 372 7.75 6.59 1.42
C SER A 372 8.22 5.88 2.69
N LEU A 373 7.32 5.78 3.66
CA LEU A 373 7.60 5.08 4.91
C LEU A 373 8.14 3.64 4.69
N HIS A 374 7.75 2.98 3.60
CA HIS A 374 8.26 1.64 3.28
C HIS A 374 9.75 1.65 2.93
N TRP A 375 10.27 2.78 2.46
CA TRP A 375 11.70 2.94 2.19
C TRP A 375 12.56 2.81 3.45
N LEU A 376 12.07 3.20 4.62
CA LEU A 376 12.81 3.05 5.88
C LEU A 376 13.25 1.59 6.13
N ARG A 377 12.35 0.66 5.86
CA ARG A 377 12.66 -0.76 5.99
C ARG A 377 13.68 -1.23 4.94
N HIS A 378 13.56 -0.77 3.70
CA HIS A 378 14.55 -1.05 2.66
C HIS A 378 15.88 -0.42 3.00
N THR A 379 15.90 0.85 3.41
CA THR A 379 17.10 1.57 3.84
C THR A 379 17.84 0.82 4.95
N SER A 380 17.14 0.46 6.01
CA SER A 380 17.75 -0.27 7.12
C SER A 380 18.32 -1.61 6.67
N ALA A 381 17.57 -2.36 5.84
CA ALA A 381 18.04 -3.64 5.32
C ALA A 381 19.28 -3.48 4.41
N THR A 382 19.28 -2.46 3.53
CA THR A 382 20.40 -2.18 2.62
C THR A 382 21.66 -1.72 3.39
N LEU A 383 21.50 -0.83 4.37
CA LEU A 383 22.62 -0.33 5.17
C LEU A 383 23.23 -1.42 6.09
N ASP A 384 22.40 -2.35 6.58
CA ASP A 384 22.86 -3.42 7.47
C ASP A 384 23.37 -4.65 6.71
N ALA A 385 22.98 -4.85 5.46
CA ALA A 385 23.33 -6.05 4.68
C ALA A 385 24.83 -6.36 4.61
N PRO A 386 25.74 -5.37 4.50
CA PRO A 386 27.19 -5.64 4.52
C PRO A 386 27.71 -6.20 5.85
N PHE A 387 26.99 -6.03 6.94
CA PHE A 387 27.41 -6.34 8.31
C PHE A 387 26.66 -7.53 8.92
N ARG A 388 25.68 -8.11 8.20
CA ARG A 388 24.82 -9.17 8.69
C ARG A 388 24.85 -10.40 7.81
N ASP A 389 24.74 -11.60 8.42
CA ASP A 389 24.45 -12.80 7.65
C ASP A 389 23.09 -12.69 6.96
N MET A 390 23.01 -13.13 5.71
CA MET A 390 21.78 -13.03 4.90
C MET A 390 20.59 -13.78 5.51
N LYS A 391 20.84 -14.91 6.21
CA LYS A 391 19.76 -15.69 6.84
C LYS A 391 19.22 -14.96 8.07
N ASP A 392 20.09 -14.32 8.85
CA ASP A 392 19.68 -13.55 10.01
C ASP A 392 18.89 -12.30 9.59
N LEU A 393 19.37 -11.60 8.54
CA LEU A 393 18.66 -10.48 7.95
C LEU A 393 17.30 -10.91 7.38
N GLN A 394 17.23 -12.05 6.68
CA GLN A 394 15.97 -12.61 6.17
C GLN A 394 14.99 -12.93 7.31
N ALA A 395 15.47 -13.53 8.38
CA ALA A 395 14.65 -13.88 9.54
C ALA A 395 14.02 -12.64 10.19
N ASP A 396 14.81 -11.59 10.42
CA ASP A 396 14.33 -10.33 11.00
C ASP A 396 13.43 -9.55 10.02
N LEU A 397 13.73 -9.58 8.73
CA LEU A 397 12.84 -9.06 7.69
C LEU A 397 11.54 -9.87 7.55
N ARG A 398 11.51 -11.10 8.04
CA ARG A 398 10.36 -12.01 7.92
C ARG A 398 9.92 -12.17 6.46
N HIS A 399 10.90 -12.35 5.54
CA HIS A 399 10.64 -12.64 4.14
C HIS A 399 10.43 -14.14 3.94
N GLU A 400 9.32 -14.52 3.31
CA GLU A 400 9.02 -15.92 2.99
C GLU A 400 9.97 -16.46 1.91
N SER A 401 10.47 -15.59 1.03
CA SER A 401 11.42 -15.95 -0.04
C SER A 401 12.78 -15.29 0.18
N LEU A 402 13.83 -16.10 -0.01
CA LEU A 402 15.21 -15.61 0.03
C LEU A 402 15.48 -14.58 -1.10
N SER A 403 14.86 -14.75 -2.27
CA SER A 403 15.00 -13.82 -3.40
C SER A 403 14.64 -12.38 -3.04
N THR A 404 13.61 -12.17 -2.23
CA THR A 404 13.21 -10.81 -1.79
C THR A 404 14.26 -10.16 -0.87
N THR A 405 15.03 -10.95 -0.13
CA THR A 405 16.13 -10.45 0.69
C THR A 405 17.38 -10.21 -0.14
N GLN A 406 17.60 -11.06 -1.15
CA GLN A 406 18.71 -10.94 -2.09
C GLN A 406 18.68 -9.61 -2.86
N ASP A 407 17.49 -9.13 -3.28
CA ASP A 407 17.37 -7.84 -3.96
C ASP A 407 17.94 -6.70 -3.10
N SER A 408 17.56 -6.62 -1.81
CA SER A 408 18.12 -5.61 -0.88
C SER A 408 19.61 -5.81 -0.60
N TYR A 409 20.08 -7.05 -0.60
CA TYR A 409 21.49 -7.39 -0.39
C TYR A 409 22.34 -7.00 -1.60
N TYR A 410 21.85 -7.26 -2.82
CA TYR A 410 22.55 -6.91 -4.05
C TYR A 410 22.63 -5.38 -4.24
N ASP A 411 21.56 -4.66 -3.92
CA ASP A 411 21.57 -3.17 -3.96
C ASP A 411 22.70 -2.60 -3.08
N SER A 412 22.96 -3.20 -1.92
CA SER A 412 24.07 -2.77 -1.02
C SER A 412 25.46 -3.10 -1.54
N LEU A 413 25.58 -4.12 -2.39
CA LEU A 413 26.85 -4.58 -2.95
C LEU A 413 27.20 -3.89 -4.28
N ASP A 414 26.30 -3.11 -4.87
CA ASP A 414 26.54 -2.48 -6.17
C ASP A 414 27.74 -1.54 -6.15
N ASP A 415 27.94 -0.76 -5.10
CA ASP A 415 29.12 0.08 -4.94
C ASP A 415 30.40 -0.74 -4.74
N GLN A 416 30.34 -1.85 -4.00
CA GLN A 416 31.48 -2.78 -3.85
C GLN A 416 31.78 -3.49 -5.17
N ARG A 417 30.74 -3.91 -5.91
CA ARG A 417 30.86 -4.51 -7.23
C ARG A 417 31.50 -3.52 -8.22
N ALA A 418 31.04 -2.28 -8.26
CA ALA A 418 31.61 -1.23 -9.09
C ALA A 418 33.07 -0.93 -8.70
N SER A 419 33.37 -0.91 -7.39
CA SER A 419 34.71 -0.69 -6.88
C SER A 419 35.66 -1.86 -7.21
N SER A 420 35.17 -3.09 -7.19
CA SER A 420 36.00 -4.28 -7.46
C SER A 420 36.54 -4.32 -8.89
N ILE A 421 35.87 -3.70 -9.85
CA ILE A 421 36.31 -3.69 -11.25
C ILE A 421 37.20 -2.48 -11.58
N LYS A 422 37.15 -1.38 -10.77
CA LYS A 422 37.87 -0.13 -11.06
C LYS A 422 39.39 -0.32 -11.28
N ALA A 423 39.99 -1.23 -10.55
CA ALA A 423 41.44 -1.47 -10.59
C ALA A 423 41.85 -2.55 -11.60
N ILE A 424 40.92 -3.16 -12.32
CA ILE A 424 41.22 -4.22 -13.29
C ILE A 424 41.66 -3.60 -14.61
N PRO A 425 42.91 -3.81 -15.07
CA PRO A 425 43.40 -3.24 -16.32
C PRO A 425 42.75 -3.91 -17.53
N ILE A 426 42.46 -3.11 -18.56
CA ILE A 426 41.89 -3.61 -19.84
C ILE A 426 42.93 -4.36 -20.66
N LYS A 427 44.24 -4.04 -20.54
CA LYS A 427 45.34 -4.69 -21.22
C LYS A 427 46.37 -5.20 -20.21
N GLY A 428 46.66 -6.50 -20.30
CA GLY A 428 47.79 -7.17 -19.64
C GLY A 428 47.69 -7.20 -18.11
N ARG A 429 47.65 -8.41 -17.57
CA ARG A 429 48.11 -8.66 -16.21
C ARG A 429 49.60 -8.82 -16.20
#